data_903b255193c026ecf98cea21adb8c8b5
#
_entry.id   903b255193c026ecf98cea21adb8c8b5
#
_cell.length_a   1.000
_cell.length_b   1.000
_cell.length_c   1.000
_cell.angle_alpha   90.00
_cell.angle_beta   90.00
_cell.angle_gamma   90.00
#
_symmetry.space_group_name_H-M   'P 1'
#
loop_
_entity.id
_entity.type
_entity.pdbx_description
1 polymer ?
#
loop_
_entity_poly.entity_id
_entity_poly.type
_entity_poly.pdbx_seq_one_letter_code
_entity_poly.pdbx_strand_id
1 'polypeptide(L)'
;MAWNEILNHQSAFERFQRSIDRNRLANTYLFVGPPGIGKRTFALKLAQALLCEANHDSPLMPCNQCQGCQQVFAATHPDLILVSRPAKKSIIPLEAFIGDKEHRRQEGLCHAIGLKPFRGGKKIAIIDDADYLNQEGANSLLKTLEEPPPGSLLILIGTSEQRQLSTIVSRSQIVRFEPLSQSQVFEILNSKSIVENDAISLTDLANASAGSLSTAVMLSDPECFEFRRSLFQQLATRDPGQNEFAKTIIDFAESAGKENSLKRDRLILAADFAITFYRQWLLTITQAEVDPDRVDPYLATLTQEKFGD
;
A
#
# COMPACT_ATOMS: atom_id res chain seq x y z
N MET A 1 10.13 -1.60 -16.18
CA MET A 1 9.53 -2.64 -15.32
C MET A 1 8.56 -3.46 -16.17
N ALA A 2 8.76 -4.76 -16.31
CA ALA A 2 7.78 -5.67 -16.90
C ALA A 2 6.70 -6.04 -15.86
N TRP A 3 5.53 -6.53 -16.27
CA TRP A 3 4.53 -7.03 -15.31
C TRP A 3 5.06 -8.21 -14.47
N ASN A 4 6.02 -8.98 -15.01
CA ASN A 4 6.71 -10.05 -14.29
C ASN A 4 7.49 -9.57 -13.06
N GLU A 5 7.73 -8.26 -12.93
CA GLU A 5 8.35 -7.65 -11.77
C GLU A 5 7.32 -7.26 -10.69
N ILE A 6 6.02 -7.38 -11.00
CA ILE A 6 4.92 -7.19 -10.04
C ILE A 6 4.42 -8.58 -9.67
N LEU A 7 5.13 -9.20 -8.75
CA LEU A 7 4.79 -10.53 -8.25
C LEU A 7 3.46 -10.52 -7.49
N ASN A 8 2.76 -11.64 -7.53
CA ASN A 8 1.54 -11.95 -6.76
C ASN A 8 0.24 -11.16 -7.10
N HIS A 9 0.20 -10.34 -8.13
CA HIS A 9 -1.04 -9.63 -8.48
C HIS A 9 -1.65 -10.11 -9.79
N GLN A 10 -1.43 -11.38 -10.12
CA GLN A 10 -1.90 -12.01 -11.35
C GLN A 10 -3.43 -11.94 -11.49
N SER A 11 -4.17 -12.19 -10.40
CA SER A 11 -5.65 -12.10 -10.40
C SER A 11 -6.16 -10.69 -10.70
N ALA A 12 -5.49 -9.67 -10.17
CA ALA A 12 -5.79 -8.27 -10.47
C ALA A 12 -5.46 -7.95 -11.94
N PHE A 13 -4.28 -8.39 -12.42
CA PHE A 13 -3.89 -8.22 -13.82
C PHE A 13 -4.91 -8.85 -14.78
N GLU A 14 -5.30 -10.11 -14.58
CA GLU A 14 -6.28 -10.81 -15.41
C GLU A 14 -7.67 -10.15 -15.37
N ARG A 15 -8.05 -9.59 -14.23
CA ARG A 15 -9.29 -8.83 -14.11
C ARG A 15 -9.26 -7.57 -14.98
N PHE A 16 -8.17 -6.81 -14.97
CA PHE A 16 -8.01 -5.64 -15.83
C PHE A 16 -7.92 -6.03 -17.30
N GLN A 17 -7.17 -7.09 -17.64
CA GLN A 17 -7.10 -7.61 -19.00
C GLN A 17 -8.50 -7.92 -19.55
N ARG A 18 -9.29 -8.72 -18.83
CA ARG A 18 -10.66 -9.05 -19.20
C ARG A 18 -11.57 -7.82 -19.33
N SER A 19 -11.38 -6.81 -18.48
CA SER A 19 -12.18 -5.58 -18.53
C SER A 19 -11.86 -4.74 -19.75
N ILE A 20 -10.59 -4.68 -20.14
CA ILE A 20 -10.12 -3.96 -21.33
C ILE A 20 -10.53 -4.68 -22.60
N ASP A 21 -10.33 -5.99 -22.69
CA ASP A 21 -10.70 -6.82 -23.87
C ASP A 21 -12.20 -6.71 -24.17
N ARG A 22 -13.02 -6.52 -23.14
CA ARG A 22 -14.47 -6.34 -23.26
C ARG A 22 -14.90 -4.87 -23.42
N ASN A 23 -13.95 -3.94 -23.47
CA ASN A 23 -14.20 -2.49 -23.45
C ASN A 23 -15.12 -2.05 -22.29
N ARG A 24 -14.93 -2.65 -21.09
CA ARG A 24 -15.73 -2.44 -19.88
C ARG A 24 -14.89 -2.02 -18.69
N LEU A 25 -13.84 -1.22 -18.95
CA LEU A 25 -13.04 -0.65 -17.87
C LEU A 25 -13.92 0.34 -17.09
N ALA A 26 -14.08 0.13 -15.77
CA ALA A 26 -14.80 1.06 -14.93
C ALA A 26 -14.02 2.37 -14.77
N ASN A 27 -14.73 3.45 -14.45
CA ASN A 27 -14.12 4.76 -14.28
C ASN A 27 -13.50 4.95 -12.89
N THR A 28 -13.88 4.13 -11.91
CA THR A 28 -13.35 4.25 -10.54
C THR A 28 -13.06 2.87 -9.96
N TYR A 29 -11.87 2.73 -9.42
CA TYR A 29 -11.41 1.55 -8.69
C TYR A 29 -10.95 1.92 -7.29
N LEU A 30 -11.22 1.04 -6.34
CA LEU A 30 -10.68 1.08 -4.98
C LEU A 30 -9.79 -0.15 -4.76
N PHE A 31 -8.48 0.08 -4.65
CA PHE A 31 -7.48 -0.94 -4.35
C PHE A 31 -7.34 -1.07 -2.85
N VAL A 32 -7.64 -2.24 -2.30
CA VAL A 32 -7.56 -2.53 -0.86
C VAL A 32 -6.65 -3.71 -0.59
N GLY A 33 -5.99 -3.66 0.55
CA GLY A 33 -5.05 -4.68 1.02
C GLY A 33 -3.99 -4.07 1.94
N PRO A 34 -3.20 -4.88 2.65
CA PRO A 34 -2.17 -4.39 3.58
C PRO A 34 -1.23 -3.35 2.96
N PRO A 35 -0.62 -2.47 3.75
CA PRO A 35 0.39 -1.53 3.25
C PRO A 35 1.62 -2.29 2.72
N GLY A 36 2.36 -1.69 1.79
CA GLY A 36 3.65 -2.20 1.30
C GLY A 36 3.61 -3.44 0.41
N ILE A 37 2.43 -3.92 -0.02
CA ILE A 37 2.30 -5.12 -0.89
C ILE A 37 2.35 -4.81 -2.39
N GLY A 38 2.61 -3.55 -2.80
CA GLY A 38 2.75 -3.19 -4.22
C GLY A 38 1.52 -2.58 -4.89
N LYS A 39 0.44 -2.23 -4.17
CA LYS A 39 -0.78 -1.62 -4.75
C LYS A 39 -0.50 -0.37 -5.58
N ARG A 40 0.33 0.56 -5.05
CA ARG A 40 0.74 1.77 -5.77
C ARG A 40 1.56 1.45 -7.02
N THR A 41 2.48 0.50 -6.91
CA THR A 41 3.29 0.04 -8.05
C THR A 41 2.40 -0.52 -9.15
N PHE A 42 1.41 -1.32 -8.79
CA PHE A 42 0.40 -1.85 -9.72
C PHE A 42 -0.40 -0.72 -10.38
N ALA A 43 -0.90 0.25 -9.60
CA ALA A 43 -1.67 1.39 -10.12
C ALA A 43 -0.84 2.23 -11.11
N LEU A 44 0.42 2.53 -10.79
CA LEU A 44 1.34 3.24 -11.69
C LEU A 44 1.64 2.44 -12.95
N LYS A 45 1.80 1.13 -12.84
CA LYS A 45 2.03 0.26 -14.00
C LYS A 45 0.81 0.18 -14.91
N LEU A 46 -0.39 0.09 -14.33
CA LEU A 46 -1.64 0.16 -15.06
C LEU A 46 -1.78 1.52 -15.79
N ALA A 47 -1.48 2.62 -15.09
CA ALA A 47 -1.47 3.94 -15.71
C ALA A 47 -0.45 4.03 -16.84
N GLN A 48 0.76 3.50 -16.66
CA GLN A 48 1.80 3.45 -17.69
C GLN A 48 1.34 2.68 -18.92
N ALA A 49 0.66 1.56 -18.73
CA ALA A 49 0.13 0.77 -19.84
C ALA A 49 -0.96 1.52 -20.62
N LEU A 50 -1.91 2.14 -19.90
CA LEU A 50 -3.03 2.88 -20.49
C LEU A 50 -2.63 4.20 -21.15
N LEU A 51 -1.48 4.78 -20.76
CA LEU A 51 -0.92 6.01 -21.32
C LEU A 51 0.25 5.74 -22.29
N CYS A 52 0.53 4.47 -22.60
CA CYS A 52 1.56 4.08 -23.54
C CYS A 52 1.15 4.43 -24.99
N GLU A 53 2.00 5.14 -25.70
CA GLU A 53 1.75 5.61 -27.05
C GLU A 53 1.99 4.54 -28.13
N ALA A 54 2.80 3.51 -27.81
CA ALA A 54 3.25 2.52 -28.77
C ALA A 54 2.46 1.19 -28.70
N ASN A 55 1.51 1.06 -27.78
CA ASN A 55 0.98 -0.26 -27.45
C ASN A 55 -0.50 -0.41 -27.82
N HIS A 56 -0.78 -0.58 -29.10
CA HIS A 56 -2.14 -0.75 -29.61
C HIS A 56 -2.61 -2.22 -29.56
N ASP A 57 -1.69 -3.20 -29.63
CA ASP A 57 -2.03 -4.62 -29.72
C ASP A 57 -2.11 -5.33 -28.36
N SER A 58 -1.54 -4.75 -27.32
CA SER A 58 -1.51 -5.33 -25.95
C SER A 58 -1.71 -4.24 -24.89
N PRO A 59 -2.95 -3.79 -24.68
CA PRO A 59 -3.23 -2.56 -23.92
C PRO A 59 -2.72 -2.53 -22.47
N LEU A 60 -2.37 -3.67 -21.89
CA LEU A 60 -1.75 -3.74 -20.55
C LEU A 60 -0.22 -3.89 -20.56
N MET A 61 0.43 -3.97 -21.72
CA MET A 61 1.89 -4.15 -21.80
C MET A 61 2.58 -2.85 -22.21
N PRO A 62 3.03 -1.99 -21.26
CA PRO A 62 3.70 -0.75 -21.62
C PRO A 62 5.03 -1.04 -22.31
N CYS A 63 5.37 -0.28 -23.36
CA CYS A 63 6.63 -0.47 -24.10
C CYS A 63 7.87 -0.03 -23.30
N ASN A 64 7.70 0.75 -22.21
CA ASN A 64 8.74 1.33 -21.35
C ASN A 64 9.72 2.31 -22.06
N GLN A 65 9.56 2.57 -23.33
CA GLN A 65 10.50 3.38 -24.14
C GLN A 65 9.88 4.66 -24.70
N CYS A 66 8.57 4.69 -24.98
CA CYS A 66 7.92 5.89 -25.48
C CYS A 66 7.90 7.03 -24.44
N GLN A 67 7.67 8.24 -24.93
CA GLN A 67 7.64 9.42 -24.07
C GLN A 67 6.58 9.32 -22.96
N GLY A 68 5.38 8.80 -23.27
CA GLY A 68 4.33 8.55 -22.27
C GLY A 68 4.80 7.61 -21.17
N CYS A 69 5.44 6.48 -21.50
CA CYS A 69 5.97 5.54 -20.51
C CYS A 69 7.05 6.18 -19.62
N GLN A 70 7.95 6.95 -20.19
CA GLN A 70 9.02 7.64 -19.45
C GLN A 70 8.45 8.72 -18.51
N GLN A 71 7.48 9.50 -18.98
CA GLN A 71 6.82 10.53 -18.18
C GLN A 71 5.99 9.95 -17.03
N VAL A 72 5.31 8.82 -17.24
CA VAL A 72 4.62 8.12 -16.14
C VAL A 72 5.62 7.61 -15.10
N PHE A 73 6.73 7.03 -15.54
CA PHE A 73 7.79 6.58 -14.65
C PHE A 73 8.38 7.73 -13.82
N ALA A 74 8.59 8.90 -14.45
CA ALA A 74 9.06 10.11 -13.79
C ALA A 74 7.97 10.89 -13.01
N ALA A 75 6.71 10.40 -13.00
CA ALA A 75 5.55 11.07 -12.40
C ALA A 75 5.28 12.49 -12.98
N THR A 76 5.63 12.71 -14.24
CA THR A 76 5.51 14.02 -14.94
C THR A 76 4.55 13.97 -16.14
N HIS A 77 3.81 12.89 -16.35
CA HIS A 77 2.87 12.78 -17.45
C HIS A 77 1.69 13.73 -17.26
N PRO A 78 1.31 14.56 -18.27
CA PRO A 78 0.27 15.58 -18.13
C PRO A 78 -1.13 14.99 -17.87
N ASP A 79 -1.36 13.73 -18.26
CA ASP A 79 -2.62 13.03 -18.07
C ASP A 79 -2.57 12.06 -16.87
N LEU A 80 -1.54 12.13 -16.02
CA LEU A 80 -1.44 11.41 -14.76
C LEU A 80 -1.46 12.39 -13.60
N ILE A 81 -2.44 12.26 -12.73
CA ILE A 81 -2.60 13.07 -11.52
C ILE A 81 -2.31 12.18 -10.33
N LEU A 82 -1.34 12.56 -9.50
CA LEU A 82 -0.98 11.83 -8.30
C LEU A 82 -1.32 12.67 -7.08
N VAL A 83 -2.12 12.10 -6.18
CA VAL A 83 -2.45 12.70 -4.88
C VAL A 83 -2.09 11.70 -3.80
N SER A 84 -1.40 12.16 -2.77
CA SER A 84 -1.07 11.37 -1.59
C SER A 84 -1.07 12.23 -0.35
N ARG A 85 -1.09 11.60 0.81
CA ARG A 85 -0.96 12.29 2.09
C ARG A 85 0.46 12.85 2.23
N PRO A 86 0.62 14.17 2.47
CA PRO A 86 1.94 14.74 2.77
C PRO A 86 2.49 14.16 4.08
N ALA A 87 3.78 13.85 4.14
CA ALA A 87 4.43 13.18 5.27
C ALA A 87 4.16 13.86 6.64
N LYS A 88 4.04 15.19 6.68
CA LYS A 88 3.81 15.98 7.90
C LYS A 88 2.33 16.21 8.24
N LYS A 89 1.39 15.71 7.42
CA LYS A 89 -0.05 15.90 7.64
C LYS A 89 -0.72 14.59 8.04
N SER A 90 -1.72 14.66 8.90
CA SER A 90 -2.52 13.49 9.33
C SER A 90 -3.59 13.08 8.32
N ILE A 91 -3.95 13.99 7.40
CA ILE A 91 -4.97 13.79 6.36
C ILE A 91 -4.47 14.31 5.02
N ILE A 92 -5.11 13.87 3.93
CA ILE A 92 -4.92 14.49 2.62
C ILE A 92 -5.64 15.84 2.65
N PRO A 93 -4.93 16.96 2.38
CA PRO A 93 -5.54 18.29 2.47
C PRO A 93 -6.58 18.51 1.37
N LEU A 94 -7.65 19.24 1.70
CA LEU A 94 -8.74 19.55 0.76
C LEU A 94 -8.26 20.26 -0.50
N GLU A 95 -7.22 21.08 -0.37
CA GLU A 95 -6.62 21.81 -1.48
C GLU A 95 -6.08 20.88 -2.58
N ALA A 96 -5.67 19.66 -2.23
CA ALA A 96 -5.25 18.66 -3.23
C ALA A 96 -6.39 18.27 -4.20
N PHE A 97 -7.64 18.42 -3.77
CA PHE A 97 -8.83 18.06 -4.57
C PHE A 97 -9.45 19.23 -5.29
N ILE A 98 -9.54 20.39 -4.67
CA ILE A 98 -10.30 21.54 -5.18
C ILE A 98 -9.47 22.83 -5.36
N GLY A 99 -8.17 22.76 -5.21
CA GLY A 99 -7.29 23.94 -5.23
C GLY A 99 -7.29 24.69 -3.89
N ASP A 100 -6.40 25.68 -3.79
CA ASP A 100 -6.31 26.55 -2.62
C ASP A 100 -7.48 27.56 -2.56
N LYS A 101 -7.45 28.48 -1.59
CA LYS A 101 -8.53 29.46 -1.40
C LYS A 101 -8.67 30.44 -2.56
N GLU A 102 -7.56 30.76 -3.23
CA GLU A 102 -7.51 31.74 -4.33
C GLU A 102 -7.92 31.11 -5.67
N HIS A 103 -7.58 29.82 -5.86
CA HIS A 103 -7.80 29.07 -7.10
C HIS A 103 -8.84 27.96 -6.93
N ARG A 104 -9.79 28.13 -6.02
CA ARG A 104 -10.78 27.11 -5.69
C ARG A 104 -11.60 26.68 -6.91
N ARG A 105 -11.62 25.38 -7.22
CA ARG A 105 -12.22 24.76 -8.40
C ARG A 105 -11.56 25.12 -9.75
N GLN A 106 -10.48 25.85 -9.74
CA GLN A 106 -9.64 26.11 -10.93
C GLN A 106 -8.38 25.24 -10.91
N GLU A 107 -8.07 24.67 -9.76
CA GLU A 107 -6.94 23.77 -9.52
C GLU A 107 -7.38 22.54 -8.76
N GLY A 108 -6.42 21.62 -8.48
CA GLY A 108 -6.65 20.38 -7.77
C GLY A 108 -7.15 19.24 -8.66
N LEU A 109 -7.26 18.06 -8.07
CA LEU A 109 -7.61 16.82 -8.78
C LEU A 109 -8.94 16.93 -9.53
N CYS A 110 -9.98 17.46 -8.87
CA CYS A 110 -11.33 17.53 -9.46
C CYS A 110 -11.41 18.42 -10.70
N HIS A 111 -10.63 19.51 -10.73
CA HIS A 111 -10.48 20.33 -11.93
C HIS A 111 -9.66 19.59 -12.99
N ALA A 112 -8.48 19.13 -12.62
CA ALA A 112 -7.53 18.53 -13.54
C ALA A 112 -8.10 17.28 -14.24
N ILE A 113 -8.85 16.40 -13.53
CA ILE A 113 -9.46 15.20 -14.13
C ILE A 113 -10.57 15.53 -15.11
N GLY A 114 -11.23 16.71 -14.94
CA GLY A 114 -12.29 17.21 -15.80
C GLY A 114 -11.80 17.77 -17.14
N LEU A 115 -10.52 18.09 -17.25
CA LEU A 115 -9.92 18.58 -18.49
C LEU A 115 -9.77 17.45 -19.50
N LYS A 116 -9.86 17.80 -20.78
CA LYS A 116 -9.60 16.82 -21.85
C LYS A 116 -8.17 16.27 -21.74
N PRO A 117 -7.97 14.95 -22.00
CA PRO A 117 -6.63 14.39 -22.07
C PRO A 117 -5.75 15.14 -23.07
N PHE A 118 -4.52 15.46 -22.71
CA PHE A 118 -3.59 16.20 -23.54
C PHE A 118 -3.24 15.45 -24.84
N ARG A 119 -3.17 14.10 -24.75
CA ARG A 119 -2.82 13.24 -25.90
C ARG A 119 -4.01 12.46 -26.45
N GLY A 120 -5.26 12.86 -26.13
CA GLY A 120 -6.46 12.25 -26.69
C GLY A 120 -6.84 10.85 -26.18
N GLY A 121 -6.05 10.30 -25.24
CA GLY A 121 -6.30 9.00 -24.62
C GLY A 121 -7.13 9.08 -23.35
N LYS A 122 -6.59 8.49 -22.27
CA LYS A 122 -7.18 8.52 -20.94
C LYS A 122 -6.55 9.59 -20.06
N LYS A 123 -7.31 10.05 -19.07
CA LYS A 123 -6.81 10.88 -17.97
C LYS A 123 -6.94 10.09 -16.65
N ILE A 124 -5.85 9.90 -15.96
CA ILE A 124 -5.77 8.97 -14.83
C ILE A 124 -5.42 9.74 -13.56
N ALA A 125 -6.21 9.54 -12.51
CA ALA A 125 -5.90 10.03 -11.18
C ALA A 125 -5.66 8.86 -10.23
N ILE A 126 -4.55 8.89 -9.50
CA ILE A 126 -4.23 7.94 -8.43
C ILE A 126 -4.22 8.71 -7.12
N ILE A 127 -5.12 8.32 -6.21
CA ILE A 127 -5.20 8.83 -4.85
C ILE A 127 -4.61 7.76 -3.93
N ASP A 128 -3.36 7.95 -3.53
CA ASP A 128 -2.71 7.08 -2.56
C ASP A 128 -3.11 7.49 -1.14
N ASP A 129 -3.00 6.58 -0.18
CA ASP A 129 -3.40 6.85 1.21
C ASP A 129 -4.89 7.25 1.37
N ALA A 130 -5.81 6.65 0.61
CA ALA A 130 -7.24 6.98 0.67
C ALA A 130 -7.88 6.80 2.07
N ASP A 131 -7.25 6.02 2.95
CA ASP A 131 -7.63 5.89 4.37
C ASP A 131 -7.54 7.22 5.14
N TYR A 132 -6.79 8.18 4.62
CA TYR A 132 -6.60 9.51 5.21
C TYR A 132 -7.43 10.61 4.53
N LEU A 133 -8.44 10.21 3.76
CA LEU A 133 -9.48 11.10 3.28
C LEU A 133 -10.42 11.47 4.42
N ASN A 134 -10.53 12.77 4.71
CA ASN A 134 -11.58 13.25 5.60
C ASN A 134 -12.91 13.40 4.84
N GLN A 135 -13.99 13.69 5.59
CA GLN A 135 -15.33 13.86 5.02
C GLN A 135 -15.40 14.94 3.94
N GLU A 136 -14.67 16.05 4.12
CA GLU A 136 -14.66 17.17 3.17
C GLU A 136 -13.95 16.79 1.85
N GLY A 137 -12.79 16.12 1.95
CA GLY A 137 -12.06 15.61 0.79
C GLY A 137 -12.89 14.59 0.01
N ALA A 138 -13.53 13.66 0.70
CA ALA A 138 -14.41 12.68 0.06
C ALA A 138 -15.62 13.35 -0.61
N ASN A 139 -16.28 14.29 0.07
CA ASN A 139 -17.42 15.02 -0.49
C ASN A 139 -17.03 15.81 -1.75
N SER A 140 -15.82 16.35 -1.82
CA SER A 140 -15.32 17.03 -3.01
C SER A 140 -15.20 16.12 -4.23
N LEU A 141 -14.96 14.81 -3.99
CA LEU A 141 -14.86 13.79 -5.05
C LEU A 141 -16.22 13.25 -5.51
N LEU A 142 -17.30 13.39 -4.72
CA LEU A 142 -18.58 12.73 -5.00
C LEU A 142 -19.10 13.00 -6.41
N LYS A 143 -19.07 14.25 -6.84
CA LYS A 143 -19.51 14.62 -8.19
C LYS A 143 -18.69 13.90 -9.28
N THR A 144 -17.38 13.84 -9.11
CA THR A 144 -16.49 13.16 -10.06
C THR A 144 -16.67 11.64 -10.04
N LEU A 145 -17.04 11.06 -8.88
CA LEU A 145 -17.32 9.63 -8.74
C LEU A 145 -18.69 9.24 -9.33
N GLU A 146 -19.69 10.13 -9.23
CA GLU A 146 -21.05 9.91 -9.76
C GLU A 146 -21.10 10.12 -11.28
N GLU A 147 -20.47 11.19 -11.74
CA GLU A 147 -20.45 11.59 -13.15
C GLU A 147 -18.99 11.73 -13.63
N PRO A 148 -18.27 10.61 -13.79
CA PRO A 148 -16.86 10.64 -14.17
C PRO A 148 -16.71 11.23 -15.58
N PRO A 149 -15.76 12.18 -15.78
CA PRO A 149 -15.51 12.74 -17.09
C PRO A 149 -15.17 11.65 -18.12
N PRO A 150 -15.59 11.80 -19.38
CA PRO A 150 -15.29 10.82 -20.43
C PRO A 150 -13.78 10.58 -20.56
N GLY A 151 -13.39 9.29 -20.59
CA GLY A 151 -11.98 8.90 -20.67
C GLY A 151 -11.20 9.03 -19.36
N SER A 152 -11.83 9.42 -18.25
CA SER A 152 -11.18 9.46 -16.94
C SER A 152 -11.14 8.08 -16.27
N LEU A 153 -10.11 7.88 -15.45
CA LEU A 153 -9.93 6.72 -14.58
C LEU A 153 -9.43 7.20 -13.22
N LEU A 154 -10.18 6.90 -12.16
CA LEU A 154 -9.77 7.15 -10.78
C LEU A 154 -9.36 5.83 -10.12
N ILE A 155 -8.23 5.83 -9.43
CA ILE A 155 -7.75 4.72 -8.63
C ILE A 155 -7.47 5.24 -7.21
N LEU A 156 -8.28 4.79 -6.26
CA LEU A 156 -8.07 5.05 -4.85
C LEU A 156 -7.33 3.86 -4.23
N ILE A 157 -6.36 4.11 -3.36
CA ILE A 157 -5.55 3.06 -2.73
C ILE A 157 -5.70 3.20 -1.22
N GLY A 158 -6.26 2.17 -0.59
CA GLY A 158 -6.45 2.09 0.85
C GLY A 158 -6.01 0.76 1.43
N THR A 159 -6.15 0.60 2.74
CA THR A 159 -5.78 -0.64 3.45
C THR A 159 -6.93 -1.62 3.56
N SER A 160 -8.16 -1.15 3.73
CA SER A 160 -9.36 -1.99 3.79
C SER A 160 -10.61 -1.22 3.37
N GLU A 161 -11.67 -1.94 3.03
CA GLU A 161 -12.97 -1.36 2.70
C GLU A 161 -13.60 -0.65 3.91
N GLN A 162 -13.42 -1.21 5.11
CA GLN A 162 -13.99 -0.70 6.36
C GLN A 162 -13.40 0.65 6.77
N ARG A 163 -12.19 0.96 6.32
CA ARG A 163 -11.55 2.26 6.55
C ARG A 163 -11.97 3.33 5.54
N GLN A 164 -12.68 2.94 4.50
CA GLN A 164 -13.15 3.87 3.49
C GLN A 164 -14.56 4.39 3.80
N LEU A 165 -14.84 5.61 3.38
CA LEU A 165 -16.17 6.17 3.48
C LEU A 165 -17.13 5.39 2.59
N SER A 166 -18.32 5.06 3.09
CA SER A 166 -19.34 4.29 2.36
C SER A 166 -19.71 4.90 1.02
N THR A 167 -19.65 6.22 0.92
CA THR A 167 -19.90 6.99 -0.32
C THR A 167 -18.86 6.71 -1.40
N ILE A 168 -17.61 6.41 -1.06
CA ILE A 168 -16.54 6.00 -1.98
C ILE A 168 -16.70 4.53 -2.35
N VAL A 169 -16.93 3.68 -1.36
CA VAL A 169 -17.06 2.22 -1.56
C VAL A 169 -18.21 1.92 -2.54
N SER A 170 -19.38 2.58 -2.36
CA SER A 170 -20.56 2.35 -3.19
C SER A 170 -20.40 2.76 -4.67
N ARG A 171 -19.41 3.60 -4.99
CA ARG A 171 -19.14 4.13 -6.35
C ARG A 171 -17.86 3.60 -6.98
N SER A 172 -17.20 2.66 -6.32
CA SER A 172 -15.90 2.13 -6.76
C SER A 172 -15.98 0.64 -7.05
N GLN A 173 -15.28 0.17 -8.07
CA GLN A 173 -14.99 -1.25 -8.21
C GLN A 173 -13.84 -1.66 -7.29
N ILE A 174 -14.14 -2.53 -6.34
CA ILE A 174 -13.15 -2.97 -5.36
C ILE A 174 -12.24 -4.03 -5.99
N VAL A 175 -10.93 -3.82 -5.84
CA VAL A 175 -9.88 -4.77 -6.20
C VAL A 175 -9.10 -5.09 -4.93
N ARG A 176 -9.18 -6.35 -4.49
CA ARG A 176 -8.46 -6.82 -3.29
C ARG A 176 -7.10 -7.33 -3.69
N PHE A 177 -6.09 -6.82 -3.00
CA PHE A 177 -4.70 -7.23 -3.12
C PHE A 177 -4.32 -8.05 -1.89
N GLU A 178 -3.70 -9.17 -2.13
CA GLU A 178 -3.23 -10.05 -1.08
C GLU A 178 -1.77 -9.77 -0.72
N PRO A 179 -1.34 -10.08 0.52
CA PRO A 179 0.07 -10.05 0.88
C PRO A 179 0.91 -10.91 -0.06
N LEU A 180 2.16 -10.52 -0.26
CA LEU A 180 3.13 -11.33 -0.97
C LEU A 180 3.44 -12.60 -0.17
N SER A 181 3.81 -13.68 -0.84
CA SER A 181 4.39 -14.83 -0.16
C SER A 181 5.82 -14.54 0.30
N GLN A 182 6.33 -15.32 1.24
CA GLN A 182 7.70 -15.17 1.75
C GLN A 182 8.71 -15.34 0.61
N SER A 183 8.51 -16.32 -0.26
CA SER A 183 9.32 -16.56 -1.44
C SER A 183 9.36 -15.35 -2.39
N GLN A 184 8.22 -14.70 -2.60
CA GLN A 184 8.11 -13.50 -3.44
C GLN A 184 8.79 -12.28 -2.80
N VAL A 185 8.65 -12.08 -1.49
CA VAL A 185 9.37 -11.02 -0.77
C VAL A 185 10.87 -11.24 -0.89
N PHE A 186 11.34 -12.47 -0.63
CA PHE A 186 12.74 -12.83 -0.77
C PHE A 186 13.29 -12.55 -2.18
N GLU A 187 12.55 -12.96 -3.22
CA GLU A 187 12.93 -12.73 -4.62
C GLU A 187 13.07 -11.22 -4.92
N ILE A 188 12.13 -10.40 -4.46
CA ILE A 188 12.17 -8.94 -4.67
C ILE A 188 13.36 -8.32 -3.93
N LEU A 189 13.58 -8.69 -2.66
CA LEU A 189 14.71 -8.17 -1.87
C LEU A 189 16.05 -8.51 -2.52
N ASN A 190 16.20 -9.76 -2.97
CA ASN A 190 17.41 -10.25 -3.60
C ASN A 190 17.65 -9.62 -4.98
N SER A 191 16.62 -9.55 -5.84
CA SER A 191 16.76 -9.06 -7.22
C SER A 191 16.98 -7.57 -7.33
N LYS A 192 16.47 -6.78 -6.38
CA LYS A 192 16.54 -5.31 -6.42
C LYS A 192 17.64 -4.73 -5.52
N SER A 193 18.36 -5.57 -4.76
CA SER A 193 19.38 -5.12 -3.80
C SER A 193 18.89 -3.97 -2.92
N ILE A 194 17.64 -4.10 -2.42
CA ILE A 194 16.96 -3.03 -1.68
C ILE A 194 17.54 -2.86 -0.26
N VAL A 195 18.09 -3.96 0.27
CA VAL A 195 18.68 -4.01 1.61
C VAL A 195 20.19 -3.98 1.47
N GLU A 196 20.82 -2.94 2.01
CA GLU A 196 22.26 -2.75 1.97
C GLU A 196 22.99 -3.38 3.19
N ASN A 197 22.22 -3.86 4.17
CA ASN A 197 22.77 -4.34 5.44
C ASN A 197 22.66 -5.87 5.52
N ASP A 198 23.81 -6.55 5.62
CA ASP A 198 23.92 -8.01 5.75
C ASP A 198 23.71 -8.51 7.20
N ALA A 199 23.37 -7.63 8.14
CA ALA A 199 23.23 -8.01 9.56
C ALA A 199 22.06 -8.98 9.80
N ILE A 200 21.03 -8.95 8.94
CA ILE A 200 19.84 -9.80 9.00
C ILE A 200 19.69 -10.50 7.66
N SER A 201 19.48 -11.82 7.67
CA SER A 201 19.33 -12.56 6.43
C SER A 201 18.07 -12.13 5.66
N LEU A 202 18.14 -12.14 4.32
CA LEU A 202 16.96 -11.83 3.47
C LEU A 202 15.81 -12.81 3.72
N THR A 203 16.12 -14.04 4.12
CA THR A 203 15.12 -15.05 4.48
C THR A 203 14.38 -14.64 5.76
N ASP A 204 15.10 -14.18 6.79
CA ASP A 204 14.49 -13.73 8.05
C ASP A 204 13.63 -12.49 7.83
N LEU A 205 14.10 -11.55 7.00
CA LEU A 205 13.32 -10.37 6.62
C LEU A 205 12.04 -10.75 5.86
N ALA A 206 12.13 -11.67 4.91
CA ALA A 206 10.97 -12.14 4.16
C ALA A 206 9.94 -12.82 5.09
N ASN A 207 10.41 -13.70 5.97
CA ASN A 207 9.58 -14.38 6.96
C ASN A 207 8.88 -13.41 7.91
N ALA A 208 9.62 -12.41 8.40
CA ALA A 208 9.14 -11.43 9.37
C ALA A 208 8.22 -10.36 8.76
N SER A 209 8.20 -10.22 7.43
CA SER A 209 7.53 -9.12 6.72
C SER A 209 6.01 -9.21 6.66
N ALA A 210 5.42 -10.36 6.99
CA ALA A 210 4.00 -10.65 6.77
C ALA A 210 3.52 -10.34 5.33
N GLY A 211 4.40 -10.55 4.33
CA GLY A 211 4.13 -10.32 2.93
C GLY A 211 4.15 -8.84 2.49
N SER A 212 4.70 -7.96 3.33
CA SER A 212 4.86 -6.53 3.04
C SER A 212 6.32 -6.18 2.76
N LEU A 213 6.62 -5.71 1.56
CA LEU A 213 7.97 -5.28 1.20
C LEU A 213 8.41 -4.06 2.02
N SER A 214 7.51 -3.12 2.32
CA SER A 214 7.84 -1.97 3.18
C SER A 214 8.20 -2.40 4.60
N THR A 215 7.51 -3.41 5.14
CA THR A 215 7.83 -4.00 6.45
C THR A 215 9.19 -4.71 6.40
N ALA A 216 9.48 -5.46 5.34
CA ALA A 216 10.78 -6.11 5.18
C ALA A 216 11.94 -5.10 5.16
N VAL A 217 11.77 -4.01 4.39
CA VAL A 217 12.78 -2.92 4.33
C VAL A 217 12.93 -2.23 5.69
N MET A 218 11.84 -1.99 6.40
CA MET A 218 11.91 -1.40 7.74
C MET A 218 12.62 -2.32 8.75
N LEU A 219 12.33 -3.62 8.68
CA LEU A 219 12.97 -4.63 9.53
C LEU A 219 14.44 -4.89 9.18
N SER A 220 14.96 -4.35 8.08
CA SER A 220 16.41 -4.40 7.80
C SER A 220 17.22 -3.51 8.75
N ASP A 221 16.57 -2.59 9.48
CA ASP A 221 17.16 -1.92 10.63
C ASP A 221 17.27 -2.93 11.80
N PRO A 222 18.47 -3.27 12.27
CA PRO A 222 18.67 -4.23 13.36
C PRO A 222 17.92 -3.86 14.64
N GLU A 223 17.80 -2.58 14.94
CA GLU A 223 17.07 -2.10 16.12
C GLU A 223 15.57 -2.44 16.04
N CYS A 224 14.96 -2.22 14.88
CA CYS A 224 13.56 -2.58 14.63
C CYS A 224 13.34 -4.11 14.68
N PHE A 225 14.28 -4.88 14.14
CA PHE A 225 14.20 -6.33 14.13
C PHE A 225 14.32 -6.95 15.53
N GLU A 226 15.31 -6.51 16.31
CA GLU A 226 15.50 -6.97 17.69
C GLU A 226 14.35 -6.51 18.60
N PHE A 227 13.88 -5.29 18.46
CA PHE A 227 12.71 -4.81 19.20
C PHE A 227 11.50 -5.71 18.93
N ARG A 228 11.22 -6.05 17.67
CA ARG A 228 10.12 -6.94 17.29
C ARG A 228 10.23 -8.29 17.98
N ARG A 229 11.43 -8.90 17.99
CA ARG A 229 11.68 -10.20 18.67
C ARG A 229 11.44 -10.09 20.17
N SER A 230 12.00 -9.08 20.81
CA SER A 230 11.84 -8.82 22.25
C SER A 230 10.38 -8.61 22.62
N LEU A 231 9.64 -7.80 21.84
CA LEU A 231 8.22 -7.55 22.04
C LEU A 231 7.41 -8.87 21.97
N PHE A 232 7.67 -9.72 20.98
CA PHE A 232 6.96 -10.98 20.83
C PHE A 232 7.25 -11.96 21.98
N GLN A 233 8.48 -12.03 22.46
CA GLN A 233 8.84 -12.82 23.63
C GLN A 233 8.10 -12.35 24.90
N GLN A 234 8.02 -11.02 25.09
CA GLN A 234 7.28 -10.46 26.22
C GLN A 234 5.77 -10.71 26.10
N LEU A 235 5.17 -10.54 24.92
CA LEU A 235 3.75 -10.84 24.68
C LEU A 235 3.40 -12.31 24.85
N ALA A 236 4.34 -13.22 24.61
CA ALA A 236 4.17 -14.66 24.83
C ALA A 236 4.31 -15.05 26.32
N THR A 237 4.69 -14.14 27.20
CA THR A 237 4.83 -14.40 28.64
C THR A 237 3.50 -14.12 29.35
N ARG A 238 3.07 -15.01 30.28
CA ARG A 238 1.79 -14.86 31.01
C ARG A 238 1.74 -13.61 31.90
N ASP A 239 2.90 -13.14 32.38
CA ASP A 239 3.04 -11.89 33.12
C ASP A 239 4.36 -11.20 32.75
N PRO A 240 4.36 -10.34 31.75
CA PRO A 240 5.56 -9.67 31.26
C PRO A 240 6.07 -8.58 32.19
N GLY A 241 5.45 -8.36 33.39
CA GLY A 241 5.79 -7.25 34.26
C GLY A 241 5.44 -5.89 33.62
N GLN A 242 4.33 -5.29 34.00
CA GLN A 242 3.78 -4.09 33.33
C GLN A 242 4.79 -2.94 33.16
N ASN A 243 5.67 -2.75 34.15
CA ASN A 243 6.68 -1.70 34.11
C ASN A 243 7.80 -2.00 33.09
N GLU A 244 8.23 -3.25 32.97
CA GLU A 244 9.27 -3.66 32.04
C GLU A 244 8.77 -3.61 30.59
N PHE A 245 7.55 -4.09 30.36
CA PHE A 245 6.90 -4.01 29.05
C PHE A 245 6.73 -2.57 28.57
N ALA A 246 6.20 -1.69 29.44
CA ALA A 246 6.05 -0.27 29.11
C ALA A 246 7.41 0.39 28.82
N LYS A 247 8.44 0.07 29.62
CA LYS A 247 9.79 0.60 29.41
C LYS A 247 10.37 0.19 28.07
N THR A 248 10.24 -1.08 27.67
CA THR A 248 10.71 -1.59 26.35
C THR A 248 10.11 -0.77 25.21
N ILE A 249 8.79 -0.46 25.26
CA ILE A 249 8.13 0.32 24.21
C ILE A 249 8.59 1.78 24.23
N ILE A 250 8.75 2.37 25.42
CA ILE A 250 9.20 3.76 25.55
C ILE A 250 10.63 3.91 25.06
N ASP A 251 11.55 3.03 25.48
CA ASP A 251 12.95 3.07 25.07
C ASP A 251 13.07 2.95 23.53
N PHE A 252 12.29 2.06 22.92
CA PHE A 252 12.22 1.95 21.46
C PHE A 252 11.67 3.20 20.78
N ALA A 253 10.67 3.85 21.35
CA ALA A 253 10.14 5.09 20.80
C ALA A 253 11.13 6.24 20.94
N GLU A 254 11.86 6.31 22.05
CA GLU A 254 12.83 7.37 22.32
C GLU A 254 14.11 7.26 21.50
N SER A 255 14.52 6.04 21.14
CA SER A 255 15.69 5.81 20.27
C SER A 255 15.52 6.37 18.85
N ALA A 256 14.29 6.67 18.41
CA ALA A 256 14.03 7.38 17.15
C ALA A 256 14.59 8.81 17.10
N GLY A 257 15.05 9.36 18.22
CA GLY A 257 15.61 10.70 18.31
C GLY A 257 14.66 11.74 18.91
N LYS A 258 14.92 13.02 18.65
CA LYS A 258 14.22 14.14 19.32
C LYS A 258 12.87 14.54 18.68
N GLU A 259 12.62 14.15 17.46
CA GLU A 259 11.40 14.52 16.74
C GLU A 259 10.19 13.69 17.21
N ASN A 260 9.15 14.35 17.67
CA ASN A 260 7.92 13.70 18.13
C ASN A 260 7.20 12.90 17.02
N SER A 261 7.36 13.27 15.76
CA SER A 261 6.86 12.52 14.61
C SER A 261 7.47 11.12 14.53
N LEU A 262 8.80 11.01 14.63
CA LEU A 262 9.52 9.74 14.57
C LEU A 262 9.20 8.83 15.77
N LYS A 263 9.10 9.41 16.96
CA LYS A 263 8.68 8.67 18.17
C LYS A 263 7.27 8.09 18.00
N ARG A 264 6.35 8.91 17.46
CA ARG A 264 4.99 8.46 17.17
C ARG A 264 4.95 7.32 16.14
N ASP A 265 5.76 7.41 15.10
CA ASP A 265 5.83 6.38 14.07
C ASP A 265 6.33 5.05 14.67
N ARG A 266 7.31 5.07 15.57
CA ARG A 266 7.76 3.88 16.30
C ARG A 266 6.71 3.31 17.26
N LEU A 267 5.92 4.15 17.92
CA LEU A 267 4.80 3.68 18.74
C LEU A 267 3.71 3.00 17.90
N ILE A 268 3.40 3.55 16.74
CA ILE A 268 2.47 2.93 15.78
C ILE A 268 3.02 1.57 15.34
N LEU A 269 4.30 1.50 15.04
CA LEU A 269 4.98 0.28 14.66
C LEU A 269 4.93 -0.79 15.75
N ALA A 270 5.16 -0.41 17.01
CA ALA A 270 5.04 -1.31 18.15
C ALA A 270 3.61 -1.88 18.27
N ALA A 271 2.60 -1.03 18.06
CA ALA A 271 1.20 -1.46 18.05
C ALA A 271 0.91 -2.42 16.88
N ASP A 272 1.44 -2.17 15.68
CA ASP A 272 1.27 -3.03 14.51
C ASP A 272 1.93 -4.42 14.73
N PHE A 273 3.09 -4.46 15.38
CA PHE A 273 3.70 -5.73 15.78
C PHE A 273 2.86 -6.48 16.81
N ALA A 274 2.31 -5.80 17.81
CA ALA A 274 1.43 -6.44 18.80
C ALA A 274 0.15 -6.99 18.13
N ILE A 275 -0.45 -6.26 17.20
CA ILE A 275 -1.59 -6.72 16.40
C ILE A 275 -1.21 -7.98 15.60
N THR A 276 -0.03 -7.99 14.99
CA THR A 276 0.47 -9.15 14.24
C THR A 276 0.63 -10.37 15.14
N PHE A 277 1.17 -10.19 16.34
CA PHE A 277 1.31 -11.25 17.34
C PHE A 277 -0.06 -11.84 17.73
N TYR A 278 -1.00 -11.00 18.15
CA TYR A 278 -2.32 -11.48 18.58
C TYR A 278 -3.13 -12.10 17.44
N ARG A 279 -2.95 -11.60 16.21
CA ARG A 279 -3.57 -12.23 15.03
C ARG A 279 -3.03 -13.66 14.83
N GLN A 280 -1.72 -13.86 14.92
CA GLN A 280 -1.12 -15.20 14.80
C GLN A 280 -1.56 -16.09 15.93
N TRP A 281 -1.59 -15.59 17.15
CA TRP A 281 -2.08 -16.33 18.31
C TRP A 281 -3.53 -16.80 18.14
N LEU A 282 -4.42 -15.93 17.65
CA LEU A 282 -5.80 -16.31 17.34
C LEU A 282 -5.88 -17.41 16.29
N LEU A 283 -5.07 -17.32 15.23
CA LEU A 283 -5.00 -18.37 14.20
C LEU A 283 -4.53 -19.71 14.77
N THR A 284 -3.57 -19.69 15.68
CA THR A 284 -3.09 -20.89 16.37
C THR A 284 -4.18 -21.52 17.23
N ILE A 285 -4.88 -20.74 18.05
CA ILE A 285 -5.97 -21.25 18.92
C ILE A 285 -7.14 -21.77 18.10
N THR A 286 -7.51 -21.07 17.03
CA THR A 286 -8.65 -21.46 16.19
C THR A 286 -8.32 -22.61 15.23
N GLN A 287 -7.07 -23.05 15.18
CA GLN A 287 -6.57 -24.06 14.24
C GLN A 287 -6.97 -23.73 12.78
N ALA A 288 -6.97 -22.44 12.44
CA ALA A 288 -7.34 -21.99 11.11
C ALA A 288 -6.31 -22.46 10.08
N GLU A 289 -6.79 -22.97 8.96
CA GLU A 289 -5.91 -23.24 7.81
C GLU A 289 -5.35 -21.93 7.27
N VAL A 290 -4.04 -21.79 7.35
CA VAL A 290 -3.30 -20.64 6.83
C VAL A 290 -2.20 -21.15 5.90
N ASP A 291 -2.01 -20.45 4.79
CA ASP A 291 -0.91 -20.74 3.87
C ASP A 291 0.44 -20.61 4.61
N PRO A 292 1.22 -21.69 4.74
CA PRO A 292 2.49 -21.66 5.47
C PRO A 292 3.48 -20.62 4.93
N ASP A 293 3.42 -20.32 3.62
CA ASP A 293 4.30 -19.33 2.97
C ASP A 293 3.89 -17.87 3.27
N ARG A 294 2.87 -17.67 4.13
CA ARG A 294 2.38 -16.35 4.58
C ARG A 294 2.46 -16.16 6.10
N VAL A 295 2.97 -17.15 6.81
CA VAL A 295 3.07 -17.13 8.26
C VAL A 295 4.52 -16.98 8.67
N ASP A 296 4.81 -16.04 9.56
CA ASP A 296 6.14 -15.93 10.16
C ASP A 296 6.46 -17.20 10.97
N PRO A 297 7.47 -18.00 10.56
CA PRO A 297 7.79 -19.26 11.23
C PRO A 297 8.22 -19.07 12.69
N TYR A 298 8.95 -17.99 13.00
CA TYR A 298 9.34 -17.66 14.36
C TYR A 298 8.12 -17.39 15.24
N LEU A 299 7.19 -16.60 14.76
CA LEU A 299 5.97 -16.25 15.49
C LEU A 299 5.04 -17.46 15.63
N ALA A 300 4.93 -18.29 14.59
CA ALA A 300 4.15 -19.53 14.64
C ALA A 300 4.68 -20.49 15.71
N THR A 301 5.99 -20.72 15.73
CA THR A 301 6.64 -21.58 16.74
C THR A 301 6.41 -21.01 18.15
N LEU A 302 6.65 -19.71 18.34
CA LEU A 302 6.48 -19.06 19.65
C LEU A 302 5.06 -19.15 20.18
N THR A 303 4.04 -18.95 19.33
CA THR A 303 2.64 -19.03 19.73
C THR A 303 2.20 -20.46 19.98
N GLN A 304 2.70 -21.43 19.24
CA GLN A 304 2.42 -22.84 19.44
C GLN A 304 3.03 -23.38 20.75
N GLU A 305 4.30 -23.02 21.04
CA GLU A 305 4.98 -23.42 22.29
C GLU A 305 4.31 -22.85 23.55
N LYS A 306 3.74 -21.65 23.47
CA LYS A 306 3.20 -20.94 24.63
C LYS A 306 1.70 -21.12 24.84
N PHE A 307 0.95 -21.39 23.78
CA PHE A 307 -0.51 -21.35 23.76
C PHE A 307 -1.15 -22.53 22.99
N GLY A 308 -0.37 -23.50 22.53
CA GLY A 308 -0.83 -24.62 21.71
C GLY A 308 -1.40 -25.79 22.50
N ASP A 309 -1.50 -25.72 23.86
CA ASP A 309 -2.06 -26.73 24.77
C ASP A 309 -3.52 -26.45 25.10
#